data_988914e6a41bfbe02ae3951b65ad40be
#
_entry.id   988914e6a41bfbe02ae3951b65ad40be
#
_cell.length_a   1.000
_cell.length_b   1.000
_cell.length_c   1.000
_cell.angle_alpha   90.00
_cell.angle_beta   90.00
_cell.angle_gamma   90.00
#
_symmetry.space_group_name_H-M   'P 1'
#
loop_
_entity.id
_entity.type
_entity.pdbx_description
1 polymer ?
#
loop_
_entity_poly.entity_id
_entity_poly.type
_entity_poly.pdbx_seq_one_letter_code
_entity_poly.pdbx_strand_id
1 'polypeptide(L)'
;MSETAQFVRACALADVPEDGALGLEIEGLPVAVVRAAGEVFALQDVCSHEEVPLSEGEIYDHTVECWLHGSCFDLRTGSPTGPPATEPVPVYPVKVEDGDVYVDLSTAGPAS
;
A
#
# COMPACT_ATOMS: atom_id res chain seq x y z
N MET A 1 -20.93 -13.33 13.36
CA MET A 1 -20.45 -13.44 12.83
C MET A 1 -19.39 -13.09 12.71
N SER A 2 -19.00 -13.18 12.49
CA SER A 2 -17.91 -12.89 12.56
C SER A 2 -17.47 -12.15 11.65
N GLU A 3 -16.94 -11.28 11.74
CA GLU A 3 -16.47 -10.62 10.97
C GLU A 3 -15.32 -11.05 10.48
N THR A 4 -15.23 -11.80 9.76
CA THR A 4 -14.16 -12.29 9.09
C THR A 4 -13.66 -11.33 8.12
N ALA A 5 -12.40 -11.10 8.09
CA ALA A 5 -11.77 -10.27 7.08
C ALA A 5 -12.08 -10.85 5.71
N GLN A 6 -12.35 -9.98 4.76
CA GLN A 6 -12.68 -10.42 3.41
C GLN A 6 -11.50 -10.19 2.51
N PHE A 7 -10.56 -11.11 2.53
CA PHE A 7 -9.38 -11.00 1.70
C PHE A 7 -9.69 -11.38 0.27
N VAL A 8 -9.28 -10.54 -0.67
CA VAL A 8 -9.41 -10.84 -2.09
C VAL A 8 -8.01 -10.96 -2.67
N ARG A 9 -7.87 -11.84 -3.65
CA ARG A 9 -6.57 -12.03 -4.27
C ARG A 9 -6.21 -10.79 -5.07
N ALA A 10 -5.06 -10.22 -4.78
CA ALA A 10 -4.60 -9.05 -5.50
C ALA A 10 -3.71 -9.42 -6.66
N CYS A 11 -2.70 -10.24 -6.41
CA CYS A 11 -1.70 -10.57 -7.43
C CYS A 11 -0.85 -11.70 -6.93
N ALA A 12 0.00 -12.23 -7.79
CA ALA A 12 1.02 -13.17 -7.36
C ALA A 12 2.15 -12.40 -6.67
N LEU A 13 2.71 -12.99 -5.63
CA LEU A 13 3.81 -12.34 -4.92
C LEU A 13 4.97 -12.08 -5.87
N ALA A 14 5.20 -12.98 -6.82
CA ALA A 14 6.30 -12.82 -7.76
C ALA A 14 6.11 -11.63 -8.69
N ASP A 15 4.90 -11.09 -8.79
CA ASP A 15 4.66 -9.93 -9.63
C ASP A 15 5.03 -8.62 -8.95
N VAL A 16 5.31 -8.65 -7.65
CA VAL A 16 5.67 -7.44 -6.91
C VAL A 16 7.19 -7.41 -6.79
N PRO A 17 7.85 -6.38 -7.33
CA PRO A 17 9.31 -6.34 -7.25
C PRO A 17 9.79 -6.20 -5.82
N GLU A 18 10.97 -6.74 -5.54
CA GLU A 18 11.55 -6.57 -4.21
C GLU A 18 11.92 -5.12 -4.04
N ASP A 19 11.62 -4.58 -2.86
CA ASP A 19 11.84 -3.17 -2.56
C ASP A 19 11.19 -2.31 -3.63
N GLY A 20 9.98 -2.69 -4.01
CA GLY A 20 9.23 -1.98 -5.03
C GLY A 20 7.75 -2.12 -4.81
N ALA A 21 6.98 -1.63 -5.77
CA ALA A 21 5.53 -1.59 -5.65
C ALA A 21 4.87 -1.96 -6.96
N LEU A 22 3.67 -2.53 -6.86
CA LEU A 22 2.84 -2.85 -8.00
C LEU A 22 1.50 -2.16 -7.82
N GLY A 23 1.13 -1.31 -8.76
CA GLY A 23 -0.16 -0.62 -8.71
C GLY A 23 -1.23 -1.44 -9.38
N LEU A 24 -2.35 -1.59 -8.71
CA LEU A 24 -3.47 -2.40 -9.19
C LEU A 24 -4.77 -1.66 -8.97
N GLU A 25 -5.80 -2.13 -9.67
CA GLU A 25 -7.15 -1.69 -9.35
C GLU A 25 -7.91 -2.93 -8.90
N ILE A 26 -8.42 -2.91 -7.68
CA ILE A 26 -9.16 -4.03 -7.11
C ILE A 26 -10.52 -3.51 -6.73
N GLU A 27 -11.56 -4.07 -7.35
CA GLU A 27 -12.95 -3.69 -7.08
C GLU A 27 -13.14 -2.18 -7.22
N GLY A 28 -12.47 -1.60 -8.21
CA GLY A 28 -12.61 -0.18 -8.47
C GLY A 28 -11.76 0.72 -7.62
N LEU A 29 -10.92 0.16 -6.74
CA LEU A 29 -10.06 0.96 -5.87
C LEU A 29 -8.62 0.87 -6.30
N PRO A 30 -7.89 1.99 -6.32
CA PRO A 30 -6.47 1.92 -6.63
C PRO A 30 -5.71 1.41 -5.41
N VAL A 31 -4.95 0.36 -5.60
CA VAL A 31 -4.22 -0.29 -4.51
C VAL A 31 -2.77 -0.47 -4.92
N ALA A 32 -1.86 -0.12 -4.04
CA ALA A 32 -0.45 -0.38 -4.23
C ALA A 32 -0.06 -1.54 -3.33
N VAL A 33 0.51 -2.58 -3.92
CA VAL A 33 1.08 -3.69 -3.16
C VAL A 33 2.58 -3.50 -3.17
N VAL A 34 3.18 -3.45 -1.98
CA VAL A 34 4.57 -3.05 -1.84
C VAL A 34 5.33 -4.16 -1.13
N ARG A 35 6.53 -4.45 -1.61
CA ARG A 35 7.44 -5.35 -0.90
C ARG A 35 8.60 -4.51 -0.38
N ALA A 36 8.81 -4.55 0.91
CA ALA A 36 9.88 -3.78 1.53
C ALA A 36 10.44 -4.56 2.70
N ALA A 37 11.76 -4.66 2.76
CA ALA A 37 12.44 -5.32 3.87
C ALA A 37 11.91 -6.73 4.13
N GLY A 38 11.54 -7.44 3.09
CA GLY A 38 11.04 -8.80 3.21
C GLY A 38 9.59 -8.93 3.64
N GLU A 39 8.87 -7.82 3.70
CA GLU A 39 7.47 -7.80 4.10
C GLU A 39 6.62 -7.25 2.98
N VAL A 40 5.32 -7.57 3.03
CA VAL A 40 4.38 -7.12 2.03
C VAL A 40 3.37 -6.18 2.68
N PHE A 41 3.11 -5.07 2.01
CA PHE A 41 2.17 -4.06 2.49
C PHE A 41 1.21 -3.71 1.38
N ALA A 42 0.03 -3.20 1.73
CA ALA A 42 -0.92 -2.69 0.75
C ALA A 42 -1.51 -1.40 1.26
N LEU A 43 -1.64 -0.44 0.37
CA LEU A 43 -2.19 0.84 0.74
C LEU A 43 -2.89 1.44 -0.48
N GLN A 44 -3.65 2.50 -0.24
CA GLN A 44 -4.31 3.17 -1.34
C GLN A 44 -3.26 3.79 -2.24
N ASP A 45 -3.38 3.56 -3.54
CA ASP A 45 -2.34 3.97 -4.49
C ASP A 45 -2.56 5.39 -4.96
N VAL A 46 -2.73 6.30 -4.01
CA VAL A 46 -2.91 7.72 -4.28
C VAL A 46 -2.24 8.50 -3.17
N CYS A 47 -1.36 9.41 -3.52
CA CYS A 47 -0.73 10.27 -2.53
C CYS A 47 -1.78 11.19 -1.94
N SER A 48 -1.77 11.36 -0.62
CA SER A 48 -2.78 12.21 0.03
C SER A 48 -2.59 13.68 -0.30
N HIS A 49 -1.42 14.06 -0.77
CA HIS A 49 -1.12 15.44 -1.12
C HIS A 49 -1.50 15.74 -2.57
N GLU A 50 -1.25 14.80 -3.46
CA GLU A 50 -1.54 14.96 -4.88
C GLU A 50 -2.12 13.66 -5.39
N GLU A 51 -2.91 13.73 -6.46
CA GLU A 51 -3.52 12.53 -7.01
C GLU A 51 -2.57 11.82 -7.96
N VAL A 52 -1.46 11.35 -7.43
CA VAL A 52 -0.51 10.60 -8.22
C VAL A 52 -0.31 9.23 -7.56
N PRO A 53 -0.04 8.20 -8.36
CA PRO A 53 0.11 6.86 -7.79
C PRO A 53 1.35 6.74 -6.94
N LEU A 54 1.19 6.23 -5.73
CA LEU A 54 2.33 5.96 -4.87
C LEU A 54 3.16 4.80 -5.40
N SER A 55 2.53 3.91 -6.17
CA SER A 55 3.24 2.76 -6.72
C SER A 55 4.34 3.16 -7.70
N GLU A 56 4.30 4.40 -8.19
CA GLU A 56 5.36 4.87 -9.08
C GLU A 56 6.50 5.53 -8.32
N GLY A 57 6.39 5.62 -7.00
CA GLY A 57 7.44 6.19 -6.20
C GLY A 57 8.48 5.16 -5.83
N GLU A 58 9.42 5.58 -4.99
CA GLU A 58 10.51 4.70 -4.58
C GLU A 58 10.27 4.19 -3.18
N ILE A 59 10.77 3.00 -2.93
CA ILE A 59 10.62 2.37 -1.64
C ILE A 59 11.94 2.47 -0.89
N TYR A 60 11.88 3.01 0.33
CA TYR A 60 13.05 3.11 1.18
C TYR A 60 12.69 2.48 2.51
N ASP A 61 13.29 1.34 2.83
CA ASP A 61 13.05 0.70 4.10
C ASP A 61 11.56 0.41 4.24
N HIS A 62 10.89 1.02 5.18
CA HIS A 62 9.45 0.81 5.39
C HIS A 62 8.64 2.03 4.98
N THR A 63 9.11 2.78 3.99
CA THR A 63 8.40 3.96 3.50
C THR A 63 8.30 3.92 1.99
N VAL A 64 7.29 4.61 1.46
CA VAL A 64 7.15 4.82 0.03
C VAL A 64 7.18 6.32 -0.21
N GLU A 65 7.97 6.74 -1.20
CA GLU A 65 8.11 8.15 -1.52
C GLU A 65 7.20 8.51 -2.69
N CYS A 66 6.40 9.57 -2.52
CA CYS A 66 5.62 10.12 -3.62
C CYS A 66 6.60 10.81 -4.56
N TRP A 67 6.63 10.39 -5.82
CA TRP A 67 7.65 10.87 -6.75
C TRP A 67 7.50 12.35 -7.09
N LEU A 68 6.31 12.90 -6.91
CA LEU A 68 6.05 14.26 -7.37
C LEU A 68 6.70 15.31 -6.48
N HIS A 69 6.56 15.19 -5.17
CA HIS A 69 7.12 16.18 -4.26
C HIS A 69 8.00 15.59 -3.18
N GLY A 70 8.26 14.30 -3.24
CA GLY A 70 9.16 13.67 -2.27
C GLY A 70 8.55 13.38 -0.92
N SER A 71 7.22 13.43 -0.79
CA SER A 71 6.59 13.05 0.47
C SER A 71 6.74 11.55 0.68
N CYS A 72 7.07 11.16 1.90
CA CYS A 72 7.20 9.75 2.23
C CYS A 72 6.11 9.33 3.20
N PHE A 73 5.63 8.11 3.04
CA PHE A 73 4.59 7.56 3.89
C PHE A 73 5.08 6.26 4.51
N ASP A 74 4.79 6.07 5.79
CA ASP A 74 5.13 4.83 6.48
C ASP A 74 4.23 3.72 5.98
N LEU A 75 4.82 2.64 5.50
CA LEU A 75 4.04 1.55 4.90
C LEU A 75 3.19 0.82 5.92
N ARG A 76 3.54 0.89 7.20
CA ARG A 76 2.80 0.17 8.24
C ARG A 76 1.57 0.93 8.71
N THR A 77 1.59 2.25 8.63
CA THR A 77 0.49 3.05 9.16
C THR A 77 -0.13 3.97 8.11
N GLY A 78 0.56 4.22 7.01
CA GLY A 78 0.10 5.18 6.03
C GLY A 78 0.39 6.62 6.39
N SER A 79 1.04 6.86 7.53
CA SER A 79 1.27 8.22 7.99
C SER A 79 2.39 8.88 7.21
N PRO A 80 2.25 10.17 6.88
CA PRO A 80 3.34 10.87 6.22
C PRO A 80 4.49 11.09 7.20
N THR A 81 5.70 10.95 6.69
CA THR A 81 6.88 11.15 7.54
C THR A 81 7.45 12.55 7.42
N GLY A 82 6.89 13.37 6.52
CA GLY A 82 7.36 14.74 6.36
C GLY A 82 6.56 15.46 5.31
N PRO A 83 6.74 16.79 5.22
CA PRO A 83 6.00 17.56 4.25
C PRO A 83 6.41 17.22 2.83
N PRO A 84 5.62 17.58 1.82
CA PRO A 84 4.42 18.42 1.93
C PRO A 84 3.15 17.67 2.32
N ALA A 85 3.14 16.34 2.29
CA ALA A 85 1.95 15.61 2.70
C ALA A 85 1.76 15.68 4.19
N THR A 86 0.54 15.95 4.63
CA THR A 86 0.23 16.08 6.04
C THR A 86 -0.85 15.10 6.48
N GLU A 87 -1.43 14.36 5.53
CA GLU A 87 -2.50 13.44 5.86
C GLU A 87 -2.10 12.03 5.49
N PRO A 88 -2.49 11.05 6.30
CA PRO A 88 -2.12 9.66 5.98
C PRO A 88 -2.93 9.12 4.82
N VAL A 89 -2.43 8.04 4.24
CA VAL A 89 -3.17 7.29 3.24
C VAL A 89 -3.69 6.02 3.89
N PRO A 90 -4.84 5.52 3.47
CA PRO A 90 -5.36 4.27 4.03
C PRO A 90 -4.43 3.10 3.72
N VAL A 91 -4.24 2.23 4.69
CA VAL A 91 -3.51 0.99 4.50
C VAL A 91 -4.49 -0.17 4.68
N TYR A 92 -4.22 -1.27 4.00
CA TYR A 92 -5.11 -2.42 4.02
C TYR A 92 -4.40 -3.62 4.61
N PRO A 93 -5.12 -4.48 5.35
CA PRO A 93 -4.51 -5.74 5.80
C PRO A 93 -4.13 -6.60 4.62
N VAL A 94 -3.02 -7.31 4.77
CA VAL A 94 -2.45 -8.13 3.71
C VAL A 94 -2.10 -9.49 4.28
N LYS A 95 -2.31 -10.54 3.50
CA LYS A 95 -1.72 -11.82 3.82
C LYS A 95 -1.18 -12.45 2.55
N VAL A 96 -0.20 -13.31 2.72
CA VAL A 96 0.39 -14.03 1.61
C VAL A 96 0.16 -15.52 1.85
N GLU A 97 -0.43 -16.19 0.86
CA GLU A 97 -0.71 -17.60 0.96
C GLU A 97 -0.40 -18.25 -0.38
N ASP A 98 0.35 -19.34 -0.34
CA ASP A 98 0.63 -20.13 -1.55
C ASP A 98 1.18 -19.27 -2.68
N GLY A 99 1.99 -18.28 -2.36
CA GLY A 99 2.61 -17.43 -3.36
C GLY A 99 1.72 -16.34 -3.92
N ASP A 100 0.54 -16.15 -3.33
CA ASP A 100 -0.38 -15.10 -3.76
C ASP A 100 -0.57 -14.07 -2.66
N VAL A 101 -0.80 -12.83 -3.06
CA VAL A 101 -1.04 -11.73 -2.15
C VAL A 101 -2.53 -11.47 -2.07
N TYR A 102 -3.06 -11.41 -0.87
CA TYR A 102 -4.47 -11.13 -0.62
C TYR A 102 -4.58 -9.84 0.19
N VAL A 103 -5.55 -9.03 -0.14
CA VAL A 103 -5.77 -7.73 0.46
C VAL A 103 -7.21 -7.64 0.93
N ASP A 104 -7.41 -7.11 2.14
CA ASP A 104 -8.74 -6.89 2.68
C ASP A 104 -9.11 -5.43 2.48
N LEU A 105 -9.99 -5.17 1.51
CA LEU A 105 -10.39 -3.80 1.20
C LEU A 105 -11.52 -3.31 2.08
N SER A 106 -12.14 -4.21 2.84
CA SER A 106 -13.27 -3.81 3.66
C SER A 106 -12.83 -3.11 4.94
N THR A 107 -11.54 -3.20 5.28
CA THR A 107 -11.05 -2.61 6.52
C THR A 107 -9.81 -1.79 6.20
N ALA A 108 -10.01 -0.56 5.84
CA ALA A 108 -8.89 0.34 5.65
C ALA A 108 -8.33 0.66 7.03
N GLY A 109 -7.10 0.32 7.20
CA GLY A 109 -6.50 0.42 8.51
C GLY A 109 -6.10 1.80 8.84
N PRO A 110 -5.29 2.01 9.84
CA PRO A 110 -5.33 3.16 10.69
C PRO A 110 -4.84 4.39 10.03
N ALA A 111 -5.52 4.85 9.11
CA ALA A 111 -5.17 6.05 8.42
C ALA A 111 -5.44 7.25 9.26
N SER A 112 -5.54 7.14 10.48
CA SER A 112 -5.88 8.30 11.26
C SER A 112 -4.69 8.81 12.02
#